data_80e5d09215dd7076057288dc0024799e
#
_entry.id   80e5d09215dd7076057288dc0024799e
#
_cell.length_a   1.000
_cell.length_b   1.000
_cell.length_c   1.000
_cell.angle_alpha   90.00
_cell.angle_beta   90.00
_cell.angle_gamma   90.00
#
_symmetry.space_group_name_H-M   'P 1'
#
loop_
_entity.id
_entity.type
_entity.pdbx_description
1 polymer ?
#
loop_
_entity_poly.entity_id
_entity_poly.type
_entity_poly.pdbx_seq_one_letter_code
_entity_poly.pdbx_strand_id
1 'polypeptide(L)'
;MHFSAHRSLRSLWAALALAASPWSVSAQVPALWEVGGFAGALTSPAYPGSTERLSRNLVLPYFIYRGERINVDRDGIDARLQVAPGYELDWGVNGSFPARSNYVLALHGMPDLGTLVEFVPRLKVKLPSPGSGLRMGLDLPLREVLEINGGTRSQGVVFEPTLVLDAANLGDGWSLTAKAGLTWGDQAMNQYFYGVAPLYATAQRPAFEAQSGLMSARASLSTSKSLGPDLRVFGYARMDYYGLGVNSASPLFLQNSSPTWGLGLTWTLGRSEARAGE
;
A
#
# COMPACT_ATOMS: atom_id res chain seq x y z
N MET A 1 40.22 39.33 -54.89
CA MET A 1 41.20 38.32 -54.42
C MET A 1 40.48 37.43 -53.40
N HIS A 2 40.18 36.21 -53.86
CA HIS A 2 39.58 35.13 -53.10
C HIS A 2 40.63 34.53 -52.17
N PHE A 3 40.28 34.24 -50.93
CA PHE A 3 40.83 33.13 -50.18
C PHE A 3 39.75 32.41 -49.41
N SER A 4 39.45 31.26 -49.93
CA SER A 4 38.67 30.19 -49.32
C SER A 4 39.49 29.50 -48.22
N ALA A 5 38.89 29.24 -47.08
CA ALA A 5 39.42 28.30 -46.10
C ALA A 5 38.29 27.50 -45.43
N HIS A 6 37.82 26.48 -46.17
CA HIS A 6 37.17 25.33 -45.59
C HIS A 6 38.23 24.48 -44.88
N ARG A 7 38.20 24.38 -43.56
CA ARG A 7 38.90 23.30 -42.81
C ARG A 7 37.91 22.62 -41.89
N SER A 8 37.46 21.50 -42.37
CA SER A 8 37.18 20.19 -41.77
C SER A 8 37.07 20.14 -40.23
N LEU A 9 35.81 20.16 -39.71
CA LEU A 9 35.41 19.59 -38.42
C LEU A 9 35.00 18.12 -38.64
N ARG A 10 35.93 17.26 -38.93
CA ARG A 10 35.71 15.80 -39.02
C ARG A 10 36.84 15.07 -38.33
N SER A 11 36.88 15.15 -36.97
CA SER A 11 37.73 14.21 -36.20
C SER A 11 37.60 14.43 -34.68
N LEU A 12 36.38 14.26 -34.09
CA LEU A 12 36.24 14.21 -32.65
C LEU A 12 35.06 13.30 -32.20
N TRP A 13 34.67 12.31 -33.03
CA TRP A 13 33.66 11.31 -32.68
C TRP A 13 34.21 9.88 -32.58
N ALA A 14 35.46 9.71 -32.27
CA ALA A 14 36.08 8.40 -32.19
C ALA A 14 36.90 8.23 -30.88
N ALA A 15 36.27 8.36 -29.73
CA ALA A 15 36.82 7.84 -28.47
C ALA A 15 35.82 7.93 -27.31
N LEU A 16 34.62 7.35 -27.39
CA LEU A 16 33.79 7.01 -26.26
C LEU A 16 32.96 5.75 -26.51
N ALA A 17 33.59 4.74 -27.09
CA ALA A 17 33.10 3.37 -27.04
C ALA A 17 33.75 2.66 -25.85
N LEU A 18 33.53 3.17 -24.62
CA LEU A 18 33.88 2.45 -23.43
C LEU A 18 32.75 1.46 -23.11
N ALA A 19 33.00 0.19 -23.46
CA ALA A 19 32.61 -1.02 -22.75
C ALA A 19 31.30 -0.93 -21.93
N ALA A 20 30.16 -0.87 -22.60
CA ALA A 20 28.91 -1.39 -22.07
C ALA A 20 29.01 -2.92 -22.11
N SER A 21 29.77 -3.52 -21.19
CA SER A 21 29.57 -4.92 -20.88
C SER A 21 28.13 -5.07 -20.41
N PRO A 22 27.29 -5.90 -21.03
CA PRO A 22 26.00 -6.22 -20.48
C PRO A 22 26.28 -6.98 -19.17
N TRP A 23 26.17 -6.30 -18.06
CA TRP A 23 26.08 -6.97 -16.77
C TRP A 23 24.72 -7.68 -16.82
N SER A 24 24.79 -8.95 -17.19
CA SER A 24 23.68 -9.87 -17.03
C SER A 24 23.41 -9.96 -15.54
N VAL A 25 22.55 -9.09 -15.01
CA VAL A 25 21.97 -9.26 -13.71
C VAL A 25 21.05 -10.47 -13.88
N SER A 26 21.61 -11.65 -13.63
CA SER A 26 20.83 -12.88 -13.46
C SER A 26 19.83 -12.54 -12.37
N ALA A 27 18.54 -12.60 -12.68
CA ALA A 27 17.48 -12.45 -11.71
C ALA A 27 17.62 -13.62 -10.72
N GLN A 28 18.37 -13.39 -9.64
CA GLN A 28 18.55 -14.41 -8.61
C GLN A 28 17.19 -14.71 -8.00
N VAL A 29 16.81 -15.97 -8.03
CA VAL A 29 15.62 -16.43 -7.32
C VAL A 29 15.77 -16.03 -5.85
N PRO A 30 14.80 -15.31 -5.27
CA PRO A 30 14.92 -14.83 -3.89
C PRO A 30 15.02 -15.98 -2.90
N ALA A 31 15.62 -15.75 -1.73
CA ALA A 31 15.66 -16.70 -0.63
C ALA A 31 14.25 -17.12 -0.20
N LEU A 32 14.08 -18.36 0.22
CA LEU A 32 12.79 -18.89 0.69
C LEU A 32 12.29 -18.10 1.90
N TRP A 33 13.19 -17.77 2.83
CA TRP A 33 12.86 -16.88 3.95
C TRP A 33 13.95 -15.85 4.20
N GLU A 34 13.53 -14.72 4.77
CA GLU A 34 14.39 -13.63 5.24
C GLU A 34 13.89 -13.12 6.59
N VAL A 35 14.81 -12.76 7.46
CA VAL A 35 14.54 -12.14 8.77
C VAL A 35 15.42 -10.93 8.95
N GLY A 36 14.89 -9.91 9.61
CA GLY A 36 15.65 -8.67 9.85
C GLY A 36 14.91 -7.62 10.64
N GLY A 37 15.37 -6.38 10.52
CA GLY A 37 14.74 -5.20 11.11
C GLY A 37 14.15 -4.27 10.07
N PHE A 38 13.02 -3.67 10.40
CA PHE A 38 12.38 -2.58 9.67
C PHE A 38 12.40 -1.33 10.54
N ALA A 39 12.75 -0.19 9.96
CA ALA A 39 12.56 1.12 10.56
C ALA A 39 11.90 2.06 9.55
N GLY A 40 10.92 2.85 10.01
CA GLY A 40 10.20 3.75 9.10
C GLY A 40 9.34 4.76 9.82
N ALA A 41 8.84 5.71 9.04
CA ALA A 41 7.88 6.72 9.45
C ALA A 41 6.70 6.74 8.48
N LEU A 42 5.50 6.88 9.04
CA LEU A 42 4.24 6.96 8.30
C LEU A 42 3.42 8.11 8.83
N THR A 43 2.86 8.90 7.92
CA THR A 43 1.89 9.95 8.24
C THR A 43 0.61 9.68 7.47
N SER A 44 -0.52 9.58 8.19
CA SER A 44 -1.85 9.30 7.64
C SER A 44 -2.91 10.17 8.30
N PRO A 45 -4.11 10.35 7.70
CA PRO A 45 -5.25 10.91 8.43
C PRO A 45 -5.59 10.01 9.63
N ALA A 46 -6.17 10.60 10.67
CA ALA A 46 -6.59 9.89 11.87
C ALA A 46 -7.69 8.84 11.58
N TYR A 47 -8.60 9.19 10.67
CA TYR A 47 -9.63 8.33 10.09
C TYR A 47 -10.00 8.85 8.69
N PRO A 48 -10.72 8.10 7.85
CA PRO A 48 -11.14 8.55 6.52
C PRO A 48 -11.96 9.84 6.58
N GLY A 49 -11.50 10.90 5.89
CA GLY A 49 -12.15 12.22 5.90
C GLY A 49 -11.74 13.15 7.07
N SER A 50 -10.85 12.71 7.97
CA SER A 50 -10.30 13.55 9.04
C SER A 50 -9.29 14.57 8.50
N THR A 51 -9.37 15.81 8.99
CA THR A 51 -8.33 16.84 8.77
C THR A 51 -7.10 16.62 9.63
N GLU A 52 -7.23 15.91 10.74
CA GLU A 52 -6.14 15.61 11.66
C GLU A 52 -5.30 14.45 11.16
N ARG A 53 -4.01 14.55 11.38
CA ARG A 53 -3.02 13.59 10.89
C ARG A 53 -2.26 12.97 12.04
N LEU A 54 -2.00 11.68 11.92
CA LEU A 54 -1.19 10.93 12.88
C LEU A 54 0.13 10.53 12.21
N SER A 55 1.24 10.93 12.84
CA SER A 55 2.59 10.50 12.44
C SER A 55 3.09 9.43 13.40
N ARG A 56 3.64 8.38 12.84
CA ARG A 56 4.13 7.21 13.60
C ARG A 56 5.53 6.84 13.12
N ASN A 57 6.42 6.64 14.08
CA ASN A 57 7.72 6.03 13.84
C ASN A 57 7.63 4.56 14.26
N LEU A 58 8.09 3.67 13.40
CA LEU A 58 8.00 2.24 13.58
C LEU A 58 9.40 1.64 13.55
N VAL A 59 9.71 0.81 14.54
CA VAL A 59 10.89 -0.06 14.53
C VAL A 59 10.37 -1.45 14.88
N LEU A 60 10.44 -2.36 13.92
CA LEU A 60 9.81 -3.67 14.02
C LEU A 60 10.77 -4.76 13.49
N PRO A 61 10.78 -5.96 14.07
CA PRO A 61 11.33 -7.11 13.36
C PRO A 61 10.47 -7.40 12.14
N TYR A 62 11.09 -7.91 11.07
CA TYR A 62 10.35 -8.46 9.96
C TYR A 62 10.77 -9.91 9.68
N PHE A 63 9.82 -10.66 9.16
CA PHE A 63 10.01 -11.99 8.64
C PHE A 63 9.30 -12.09 7.30
N ILE A 64 9.99 -12.56 6.28
CA ILE A 64 9.43 -12.82 4.94
C ILE A 64 9.59 -14.32 4.68
N TYR A 65 8.54 -14.96 4.21
CA TYR A 65 8.54 -16.34 3.76
C TYR A 65 7.85 -16.45 2.40
N ARG A 66 8.51 -17.10 1.43
CA ARG A 66 8.06 -17.18 0.03
C ARG A 66 7.79 -18.62 -0.36
N GLY A 67 6.92 -19.29 0.38
CA GLY A 67 6.49 -20.64 0.04
C GLY A 67 5.50 -20.66 -1.12
N GLU A 68 5.28 -21.85 -1.69
CA GLU A 68 4.35 -22.04 -2.81
C GLU A 68 2.90 -21.73 -2.42
N ARG A 69 2.48 -22.10 -1.22
CA ARG A 69 1.10 -21.99 -0.72
C ARG A 69 0.93 -20.91 0.34
N ILE A 70 1.97 -20.65 1.11
CA ILE A 70 1.96 -19.66 2.18
C ILE A 70 3.04 -18.64 1.86
N ASN A 71 2.68 -17.38 1.91
CA ASN A 71 3.58 -16.26 1.76
C ASN A 71 3.42 -15.32 2.96
N VAL A 72 4.53 -14.88 3.51
CA VAL A 72 4.56 -13.85 4.55
C VAL A 72 5.39 -12.71 4.00
N ASP A 73 4.79 -11.54 3.86
CA ASP A 73 5.48 -10.36 3.37
C ASP A 73 5.05 -9.11 4.15
N ARG A 74 5.32 -7.94 3.61
CA ARG A 74 5.02 -6.65 4.23
C ARG A 74 3.53 -6.31 4.23
N ASP A 75 2.77 -6.94 3.34
CA ASP A 75 1.33 -6.73 3.21
C ASP A 75 0.54 -7.66 4.14
N GLY A 76 1.22 -8.63 4.78
CA GLY A 76 0.63 -9.55 5.74
C GLY A 76 1.05 -11.00 5.56
N ILE A 77 0.22 -11.90 6.07
CA ILE A 77 0.33 -13.35 5.88
C ILE A 77 -0.72 -13.75 4.87
N ASP A 78 -0.31 -14.27 3.73
CA ASP A 78 -1.20 -14.72 2.66
C ASP A 78 -1.08 -16.24 2.46
N ALA A 79 -2.22 -16.92 2.36
CA ALA A 79 -2.31 -18.29 1.86
C ALA A 79 -2.82 -18.25 0.42
N ARG A 80 -2.08 -18.86 -0.51
CA ARG A 80 -2.35 -18.80 -1.95
C ARG A 80 -2.92 -20.12 -2.49
N LEU A 81 -3.91 -19.99 -3.35
CA LEU A 81 -4.43 -21.07 -4.18
C LEU A 81 -4.57 -20.58 -5.61
N GLN A 82 -3.81 -21.13 -6.54
CA GLN A 82 -4.04 -20.89 -7.96
C GLN A 82 -5.27 -21.66 -8.42
N VAL A 83 -6.34 -20.95 -8.77
CA VAL A 83 -7.64 -21.55 -9.14
C VAL A 83 -7.67 -21.92 -10.62
N ALA A 84 -7.04 -21.08 -11.46
CA ALA A 84 -6.93 -21.28 -12.91
C ALA A 84 -5.77 -20.44 -13.48
N PRO A 85 -5.34 -20.68 -14.72
CA PRO A 85 -4.36 -19.80 -15.37
C PRO A 85 -4.82 -18.35 -15.35
N GLY A 86 -4.04 -17.45 -14.74
CA GLY A 86 -4.35 -16.03 -14.61
C GLY A 86 -5.26 -15.66 -13.43
N TYR A 87 -5.72 -16.62 -12.63
CA TYR A 87 -6.57 -16.39 -11.45
C TYR A 87 -5.93 -17.02 -10.21
N GLU A 88 -5.72 -16.20 -9.19
CA GLU A 88 -5.18 -16.60 -7.89
C GLU A 88 -6.16 -16.17 -6.80
N LEU A 89 -6.53 -17.08 -5.91
CA LEU A 89 -7.27 -16.78 -4.70
C LEU A 89 -6.28 -16.81 -3.53
N ASP A 90 -6.22 -15.73 -2.78
CA ASP A 90 -5.44 -15.67 -1.55
C ASP A 90 -6.29 -15.25 -0.35
N TRP A 91 -5.77 -15.53 0.84
CA TRP A 91 -6.33 -15.11 2.12
C TRP A 91 -5.24 -14.41 2.91
N GLY A 92 -5.46 -13.16 3.23
CA GLY A 92 -4.54 -12.35 4.00
C GLY A 92 -5.11 -11.93 5.33
N VAL A 93 -4.20 -11.54 6.23
CA VAL A 93 -4.52 -10.87 7.50
C VAL A 93 -3.73 -9.59 7.55
N ASN A 94 -4.44 -8.47 7.70
CA ASN A 94 -3.86 -7.13 7.79
C ASN A 94 -4.21 -6.50 9.14
N GLY A 95 -3.56 -5.37 9.46
CA GLY A 95 -3.88 -4.61 10.66
C GLY A 95 -3.76 -3.11 10.45
N SER A 96 -4.51 -2.34 11.22
CA SER A 96 -4.40 -0.88 11.26
C SER A 96 -4.17 -0.38 12.69
N PHE A 97 -3.61 0.81 12.78
CA PHE A 97 -3.33 1.44 14.06
C PHE A 97 -4.57 2.16 14.61
N PRO A 98 -4.74 2.19 15.95
CA PRO A 98 -5.86 2.88 16.59
C PRO A 98 -5.75 4.41 16.44
N ALA A 99 -6.91 5.10 16.50
CA ALA A 99 -7.00 6.55 16.63
C ALA A 99 -7.78 6.88 17.91
N ARG A 100 -7.07 7.34 18.94
CA ARG A 100 -7.67 7.66 20.23
C ARG A 100 -8.43 8.99 20.17
N SER A 101 -9.65 9.01 20.68
CA SER A 101 -10.54 10.17 20.67
C SER A 101 -9.96 11.38 21.40
N ASN A 102 -9.11 11.18 22.41
CA ASN A 102 -8.43 12.27 23.13
C ASN A 102 -7.38 13.02 22.27
N TYR A 103 -6.91 12.41 21.18
CA TYR A 103 -5.92 13.00 20.28
C TYR A 103 -6.52 13.46 18.94
N VAL A 104 -7.82 13.26 18.75
CA VAL A 104 -8.55 13.62 17.54
C VAL A 104 -9.74 14.49 17.92
N LEU A 105 -9.64 15.79 17.64
CA LEU A 105 -10.62 16.79 18.12
C LEU A 105 -12.04 16.46 17.67
N ALA A 106 -12.20 16.00 16.43
CA ALA A 106 -13.51 15.63 15.91
C ALA A 106 -14.16 14.46 16.65
N LEU A 107 -13.36 13.58 17.28
CA LEU A 107 -13.82 12.43 18.04
C LEU A 107 -13.90 12.68 19.56
N HIS A 108 -13.56 13.89 20.02
CA HIS A 108 -13.49 14.18 21.44
C HIS A 108 -14.83 13.89 22.14
N GLY A 109 -14.77 13.10 23.22
CA GLY A 109 -15.94 12.64 23.96
C GLY A 109 -16.71 11.46 23.30
N MET A 110 -16.23 10.94 22.19
CA MET A 110 -16.69 9.68 21.57
C MET A 110 -15.78 8.51 21.96
N PRO A 111 -16.20 7.26 21.71
CA PRO A 111 -15.32 6.10 21.85
C PRO A 111 -14.06 6.24 20.96
N ASP A 112 -12.95 5.65 21.40
CA ASP A 112 -11.75 5.51 20.58
C ASP A 112 -12.03 4.63 19.35
N LEU A 113 -11.39 4.94 18.23
CA LEU A 113 -11.27 4.00 17.13
C LEU A 113 -10.12 3.04 17.45
N GLY A 114 -10.45 1.77 17.69
CA GLY A 114 -9.51 0.75 18.16
C GLY A 114 -8.53 0.27 17.12
N THR A 115 -7.74 -0.72 17.48
CA THR A 115 -6.90 -1.46 16.52
C THR A 115 -7.80 -2.35 15.69
N LEU A 116 -7.72 -2.20 14.35
CA LEU A 116 -8.46 -3.06 13.44
C LEU A 116 -7.56 -4.19 12.94
N VAL A 117 -8.12 -5.38 12.86
CA VAL A 117 -7.55 -6.55 12.19
C VAL A 117 -8.51 -6.94 11.07
N GLU A 118 -7.96 -7.15 9.89
CA GLU A 118 -8.73 -7.46 8.69
C GLU A 118 -8.41 -8.88 8.23
N PHE A 119 -9.44 -9.69 8.02
CA PHE A 119 -9.36 -10.95 7.30
C PHE A 119 -9.75 -10.70 5.84
N VAL A 120 -8.87 -11.07 4.90
CA VAL A 120 -8.93 -10.59 3.52
C VAL A 120 -8.86 -11.74 2.52
N PRO A 121 -9.98 -12.44 2.22
CA PRO A 121 -10.07 -13.21 0.98
C PRO A 121 -9.97 -12.25 -0.22
N ARG A 122 -9.10 -12.60 -1.19
CA ARG A 122 -8.81 -11.76 -2.35
C ARG A 122 -8.66 -12.61 -3.61
N LEU A 123 -9.44 -12.29 -4.63
CA LEU A 123 -9.25 -12.82 -5.97
C LEU A 123 -8.33 -11.86 -6.76
N LYS A 124 -7.22 -12.38 -7.23
CA LYS A 124 -6.29 -11.67 -8.13
C LYS A 124 -6.49 -12.18 -9.56
N VAL A 125 -6.65 -11.25 -10.48
CA VAL A 125 -6.81 -11.52 -11.89
C VAL A 125 -5.63 -10.92 -12.64
N LYS A 126 -4.85 -11.75 -13.34
CA LYS A 126 -3.80 -11.27 -14.24
C LYS A 126 -4.44 -10.64 -15.47
N LEU A 127 -4.03 -9.42 -15.78
CA LEU A 127 -4.42 -8.71 -16.99
C LEU A 127 -3.29 -8.74 -18.03
N PRO A 128 -3.60 -8.53 -19.32
CA PRO A 128 -2.57 -8.37 -20.34
C PRO A 128 -1.57 -7.30 -19.96
N SER A 129 -0.29 -7.59 -20.13
CA SER A 129 0.79 -6.65 -19.81
C SER A 129 0.81 -5.51 -20.81
N PRO A 130 0.86 -4.22 -20.39
CA PRO A 130 0.92 -3.09 -21.28
C PRO A 130 2.30 -2.91 -21.96
N GLY A 131 3.32 -3.68 -21.53
CA GLY A 131 4.67 -3.63 -22.09
C GLY A 131 5.64 -4.57 -21.39
N SER A 132 6.83 -4.73 -21.94
CA SER A 132 7.88 -5.56 -21.35
C SER A 132 8.31 -5.02 -19.97
N GLY A 133 8.45 -5.90 -18.99
CA GLY A 133 8.83 -5.53 -17.62
C GLY A 133 7.71 -4.95 -16.76
N LEU A 134 6.51 -4.78 -17.32
CA LEU A 134 5.32 -4.36 -16.57
C LEU A 134 4.39 -5.55 -16.36
N ARG A 135 3.76 -5.62 -15.19
CA ARG A 135 2.68 -6.57 -14.88
C ARG A 135 1.46 -5.78 -14.49
N MET A 136 0.31 -6.15 -15.03
CA MET A 136 -0.97 -5.54 -14.71
C MET A 136 -1.91 -6.60 -14.13
N GLY A 137 -2.67 -6.23 -13.11
CA GLY A 137 -3.63 -7.10 -12.45
C GLY A 137 -4.80 -6.33 -11.88
N LEU A 138 -5.85 -7.07 -11.59
CA LEU A 138 -7.02 -6.60 -10.85
C LEU A 138 -7.11 -7.42 -9.56
N ASP A 139 -7.05 -6.73 -8.43
CA ASP A 139 -7.23 -7.30 -7.09
C ASP A 139 -8.66 -7.02 -6.63
N LEU A 140 -9.35 -8.06 -6.16
CA LEU A 140 -10.74 -7.99 -5.67
C LEU A 140 -10.79 -8.48 -4.21
N PRO A 141 -10.26 -7.71 -3.25
CA PRO A 141 -10.31 -8.07 -1.84
C PRO A 141 -11.70 -7.81 -1.25
N LEU A 142 -12.16 -8.76 -0.44
CA LEU A 142 -13.29 -8.59 0.47
C LEU A 142 -12.74 -8.68 1.90
N ARG A 143 -12.86 -7.61 2.68
CA ARG A 143 -12.25 -7.52 4.01
C ARG A 143 -13.31 -7.55 5.09
N GLU A 144 -13.29 -8.57 5.93
CA GLU A 144 -13.98 -8.54 7.23
C GLU A 144 -13.11 -7.78 8.23
N VAL A 145 -13.65 -6.73 8.82
CA VAL A 145 -12.92 -5.84 9.72
C VAL A 145 -13.33 -6.10 11.17
N LEU A 146 -12.36 -6.48 11.96
CA LEU A 146 -12.53 -6.77 13.39
C LEU A 146 -11.79 -5.72 14.21
N GLU A 147 -12.46 -5.10 15.17
CA GLU A 147 -11.82 -4.24 16.16
C GLU A 147 -11.39 -5.07 17.38
N ILE A 148 -10.15 -4.84 17.82
CA ILE A 148 -9.59 -5.40 19.04
C ILE A 148 -9.43 -4.27 20.06
N ASN A 149 -10.35 -4.22 21.03
CA ASN A 149 -10.33 -3.24 22.12
C ASN A 149 -10.99 -3.84 23.37
N GLY A 150 -10.23 -4.59 24.17
CA GLY A 150 -10.75 -5.32 25.33
C GLY A 150 -11.67 -6.50 24.99
N GLY A 151 -11.75 -6.87 23.73
CA GLY A 151 -12.55 -7.94 23.13
C GLY A 151 -12.46 -7.84 21.62
N THR A 152 -13.14 -8.73 20.89
CA THR A 152 -13.21 -8.71 19.42
C THR A 152 -14.64 -8.38 19.00
N ARG A 153 -14.79 -7.37 18.14
CA ARG A 153 -16.08 -6.94 17.57
C ARG A 153 -15.95 -6.78 16.05
N SER A 154 -16.88 -7.33 15.29
CA SER A 154 -16.99 -7.02 13.86
C SER A 154 -17.42 -5.55 13.67
N GLN A 155 -16.69 -4.85 12.83
CA GLN A 155 -16.98 -3.47 12.42
C GLN A 155 -17.51 -3.41 10.99
N GLY A 156 -17.73 -4.57 10.35
CA GLY A 156 -18.33 -4.68 9.03
C GLY A 156 -17.37 -5.13 7.94
N VAL A 157 -17.82 -4.97 6.71
CA VAL A 157 -17.17 -5.50 5.52
C VAL A 157 -16.79 -4.36 4.57
N VAL A 158 -15.60 -4.48 3.97
CA VAL A 158 -15.09 -3.56 2.95
C VAL A 158 -14.75 -4.33 1.68
N PHE A 159 -15.23 -3.83 0.54
CA PHE A 159 -14.83 -4.28 -0.79
C PHE A 159 -14.00 -3.20 -1.48
N GLU A 160 -12.79 -3.55 -1.98
CA GLU A 160 -11.86 -2.57 -2.57
C GLU A 160 -11.24 -3.08 -3.87
N PRO A 161 -12.01 -3.17 -4.98
CA PRO A 161 -11.44 -3.52 -6.27
C PRO A 161 -10.34 -2.52 -6.66
N THR A 162 -9.18 -3.06 -7.03
CA THR A 162 -7.96 -2.27 -7.22
C THR A 162 -7.23 -2.75 -8.47
N LEU A 163 -7.01 -1.85 -9.42
CA LEU A 163 -6.10 -2.04 -10.54
C LEU A 163 -4.67 -1.88 -10.02
N VAL A 164 -3.80 -2.84 -10.35
CA VAL A 164 -2.41 -2.89 -9.94
C VAL A 164 -1.51 -2.86 -11.18
N LEU A 165 -0.51 -2.02 -11.17
CA LEU A 165 0.55 -1.96 -12.17
C LEU A 165 1.90 -2.09 -11.46
N ASP A 166 2.60 -3.19 -11.72
CA ASP A 166 3.92 -3.49 -11.17
C ASP A 166 4.99 -3.33 -12.23
N ALA A 167 6.01 -2.58 -11.91
CA ALA A 167 7.26 -2.47 -12.64
C ALA A 167 8.40 -2.99 -11.76
N ALA A 168 8.71 -4.28 -11.88
CA ALA A 168 9.87 -4.87 -11.23
C ALA A 168 11.12 -4.65 -12.10
N ASN A 169 12.25 -4.37 -11.48
CA ASN A 169 13.54 -4.18 -12.16
C ASN A 169 13.58 -3.00 -13.15
N LEU A 170 13.26 -1.81 -12.68
CA LEU A 170 13.42 -0.56 -13.45
C LEU A 170 14.90 -0.15 -13.66
N GLY A 171 15.85 -1.05 -13.38
CA GLY A 171 17.28 -0.80 -13.35
C GLY A 171 17.76 -0.39 -11.95
N ASP A 172 19.05 -0.57 -11.68
CA ASP A 172 19.73 -0.20 -10.42
C ASP A 172 19.02 -0.66 -9.13
N GLY A 173 18.27 -1.77 -9.18
CA GLY A 173 17.57 -2.32 -8.03
C GLY A 173 16.27 -1.57 -7.62
N TRP A 174 15.72 -0.73 -8.50
CA TRP A 174 14.44 -0.07 -8.30
C TRP A 174 13.27 -0.99 -8.64
N SER A 175 12.20 -0.86 -7.87
CA SER A 175 10.87 -1.38 -8.19
C SER A 175 9.81 -0.33 -7.91
N LEU A 176 8.70 -0.38 -8.65
CA LEU A 176 7.59 0.54 -8.55
C LEU A 176 6.28 -0.24 -8.65
N THR A 177 5.32 0.07 -7.78
CA THR A 177 3.95 -0.42 -7.86
C THR A 177 3.00 0.76 -7.79
N ALA A 178 2.15 0.91 -8.80
CA ALA A 178 1.05 1.87 -8.82
C ALA A 178 -0.27 1.12 -8.64
N LYS A 179 -1.18 1.68 -7.83
CA LYS A 179 -2.50 1.11 -7.60
C LYS A 179 -3.57 2.18 -7.71
N ALA A 180 -4.73 1.84 -8.28
CA ALA A 180 -5.91 2.69 -8.32
C ALA A 180 -7.16 1.85 -8.05
N GLY A 181 -8.03 2.30 -7.15
CA GLY A 181 -9.19 1.53 -6.72
C GLY A 181 -10.30 2.37 -6.12
N LEU A 182 -11.39 1.70 -5.82
CA LEU A 182 -12.55 2.25 -5.13
C LEU A 182 -12.79 1.45 -3.86
N THR A 183 -13.26 2.10 -2.81
CA THR A 183 -13.52 1.45 -1.51
C THR A 183 -15.00 1.57 -1.18
N TRP A 184 -15.71 0.45 -1.01
CA TRP A 184 -17.07 0.37 -0.52
C TRP A 184 -17.08 -0.26 0.86
N GLY A 185 -17.87 0.33 1.78
CA GLY A 185 -18.14 -0.24 3.10
C GLY A 185 -19.63 -0.58 3.24
N ASP A 186 -19.93 -1.61 4.02
CA ASP A 186 -21.27 -1.83 4.51
C ASP A 186 -21.70 -0.73 5.50
N GLN A 187 -22.92 -0.80 6.01
CA GLN A 187 -23.41 0.20 6.96
C GLN A 187 -22.61 0.19 8.26
N ALA A 188 -22.22 -0.98 8.77
CA ALA A 188 -21.48 -1.09 10.01
C ALA A 188 -20.09 -0.42 9.90
N MET A 189 -19.36 -0.67 8.81
CA MET A 189 -18.05 -0.06 8.55
C MET A 189 -18.14 1.46 8.37
N ASN A 190 -19.14 1.93 7.63
CA ASN A 190 -19.39 3.37 7.48
C ASN A 190 -19.81 4.01 8.79
N GLN A 191 -20.66 3.33 9.60
CA GLN A 191 -21.08 3.80 10.91
C GLN A 191 -19.90 3.92 11.89
N TYR A 192 -18.93 3.01 11.79
CA TYR A 192 -17.70 3.06 12.61
C TYR A 192 -16.90 4.33 12.40
N PHE A 193 -16.79 4.83 11.16
CA PHE A 193 -16.01 6.04 10.85
C PHE A 193 -16.82 7.33 10.84
N TYR A 194 -18.09 7.28 10.44
CA TYR A 194 -18.89 8.49 10.16
C TYR A 194 -20.11 8.62 11.03
N GLY A 195 -20.45 7.59 11.83
CA GLY A 195 -21.60 7.61 12.70
C GLY A 195 -21.40 8.48 13.93
N VAL A 196 -22.47 9.19 14.35
CA VAL A 196 -22.54 9.90 15.62
C VAL A 196 -23.80 9.45 16.34
N ALA A 197 -23.65 8.61 17.37
CA ALA A 197 -24.78 8.18 18.17
C ALA A 197 -25.38 9.37 18.94
N PRO A 198 -26.72 9.39 19.21
CA PRO A 198 -27.36 10.51 19.93
C PRO A 198 -26.71 10.87 21.26
N LEU A 199 -26.17 9.88 21.98
CA LEU A 199 -25.44 10.08 23.25
C LEU A 199 -24.21 10.98 23.11
N TYR A 200 -23.56 10.98 21.91
CA TYR A 200 -22.35 11.76 21.64
C TYR A 200 -22.62 12.99 20.78
N ALA A 201 -23.90 13.28 20.50
CA ALA A 201 -24.26 14.45 19.70
C ALA A 201 -24.04 15.75 20.48
N THR A 202 -23.63 16.77 19.76
CA THR A 202 -23.49 18.15 20.24
C THR A 202 -24.08 19.12 19.21
N ALA A 203 -24.19 20.39 19.55
CA ALA A 203 -24.65 21.41 18.60
C ALA A 203 -23.76 21.49 17.34
N GLN A 204 -22.45 21.27 17.47
CA GLN A 204 -21.48 21.32 16.38
C GLN A 204 -21.29 19.95 15.71
N ARG A 205 -21.69 18.86 16.36
CA ARG A 205 -21.61 17.50 15.88
C ARG A 205 -22.95 16.80 16.12
N PRO A 206 -23.97 17.04 15.25
CA PRO A 206 -25.28 16.42 15.38
C PRO A 206 -25.20 14.89 15.21
N ALA A 207 -26.23 14.19 15.72
CA ALA A 207 -26.36 12.76 15.51
C ALA A 207 -26.42 12.45 14.01
N PHE A 208 -25.74 11.38 13.59
CA PHE A 208 -25.67 10.97 12.20
C PHE A 208 -25.64 9.45 12.10
N GLU A 209 -26.51 8.90 11.27
CA GLU A 209 -26.54 7.48 10.92
C GLU A 209 -25.95 7.30 9.53
N ALA A 210 -24.87 6.55 9.45
CA ALA A 210 -24.16 6.32 8.22
C ALA A 210 -24.84 5.26 7.34
N GLN A 211 -24.69 5.41 6.03
CA GLN A 211 -25.24 4.50 5.02
C GLN A 211 -24.13 3.64 4.44
N SER A 212 -24.50 2.41 4.00
CA SER A 212 -23.63 1.57 3.17
C SER A 212 -23.39 2.22 1.81
N GLY A 213 -22.18 2.03 1.27
CA GLY A 213 -21.88 2.53 -0.07
C GLY A 213 -20.42 2.92 -0.27
N LEU A 214 -20.17 3.70 -1.31
CA LEU A 214 -18.84 4.17 -1.65
C LEU A 214 -18.28 5.06 -0.53
N MET A 215 -17.07 4.75 -0.09
CA MET A 215 -16.32 5.51 0.92
C MET A 215 -15.29 6.44 0.27
N SER A 216 -14.53 5.93 -0.71
CA SER A 216 -13.46 6.70 -1.36
C SER A 216 -13.07 6.13 -2.71
N ALA A 217 -12.46 6.99 -3.54
CA ALA A 217 -11.54 6.59 -4.60
C ALA A 217 -10.09 6.73 -4.09
N ARG A 218 -9.21 5.81 -4.48
CA ARG A 218 -7.86 5.71 -3.97
C ARG A 218 -6.86 5.56 -5.10
N ALA A 219 -5.73 6.28 -5.01
CA ALA A 219 -4.55 6.04 -5.83
C ALA A 219 -3.32 5.95 -4.92
N SER A 220 -2.40 5.04 -5.20
CA SER A 220 -1.16 4.91 -4.43
C SER A 220 0.03 4.55 -5.32
N LEU A 221 1.19 4.90 -4.83
CA LEU A 221 2.49 4.63 -5.42
C LEU A 221 3.42 4.10 -4.34
N SER A 222 3.99 2.93 -4.58
CA SER A 222 5.03 2.34 -3.74
C SER A 222 6.30 2.19 -4.55
N THR A 223 7.42 2.54 -3.99
CA THR A 223 8.72 2.32 -4.62
C THR A 223 9.68 1.69 -3.62
N SER A 224 10.62 0.90 -4.12
CA SER A 224 11.73 0.44 -3.31
C SER A 224 13.02 0.40 -4.11
N LYS A 225 14.15 0.53 -3.40
CA LYS A 225 15.49 0.41 -3.96
C LYS A 225 16.35 -0.47 -3.07
N SER A 226 17.00 -1.47 -3.68
CA SER A 226 18.05 -2.23 -3.02
C SER A 226 19.34 -1.42 -3.05
N LEU A 227 19.90 -1.12 -1.87
CA LEU A 227 21.21 -0.41 -1.72
C LEU A 227 22.36 -1.40 -1.58
N GLY A 228 22.07 -2.69 -1.59
CA GLY A 228 22.99 -3.79 -1.45
C GLY A 228 22.23 -5.08 -1.21
N PRO A 229 22.93 -6.18 -0.88
CA PRO A 229 22.28 -7.47 -0.67
C PRO A 229 21.34 -7.49 0.54
N ASP A 230 21.60 -6.67 1.56
CA ASP A 230 20.91 -6.72 2.85
C ASP A 230 20.10 -5.47 3.18
N LEU A 231 20.33 -4.35 2.47
CA LEU A 231 19.67 -3.10 2.77
C LEU A 231 18.74 -2.68 1.62
N ARG A 232 17.48 -2.37 1.97
CA ARG A 232 16.49 -1.85 1.02
C ARG A 232 15.75 -0.67 1.64
N VAL A 233 15.56 0.38 0.85
CA VAL A 233 14.76 1.56 1.21
C VAL A 233 13.42 1.51 0.48
N PHE A 234 12.40 2.14 1.08
CA PHE A 234 11.04 2.21 0.57
C PHE A 234 10.50 3.62 0.63
N GLY A 235 9.68 3.94 -0.37
CA GLY A 235 8.80 5.09 -0.35
C GLY A 235 7.36 4.66 -0.63
N TYR A 236 6.41 5.28 0.04
CA TYR A 236 4.99 5.07 -0.15
C TYR A 236 4.27 6.40 -0.16
N ALA A 237 3.37 6.59 -1.12
CA ALA A 237 2.45 7.72 -1.19
C ALA A 237 1.07 7.21 -1.61
N ARG A 238 0.00 7.73 -0.97
CA ARG A 238 -1.38 7.42 -1.28
C ARG A 238 -2.22 8.67 -1.18
N MET A 239 -3.17 8.83 -2.09
CA MET A 239 -4.21 9.82 -2.05
C MET A 239 -5.55 9.12 -1.99
N ASP A 240 -6.33 9.41 -0.97
CA ASP A 240 -7.73 9.02 -0.85
C ASP A 240 -8.61 10.23 -1.18
N TYR A 241 -9.59 10.06 -2.06
CA TYR A 241 -10.61 11.05 -2.39
C TYR A 241 -11.97 10.57 -1.88
N TYR A 242 -12.49 11.23 -0.87
CA TYR A 242 -13.73 10.87 -0.16
C TYR A 242 -14.97 11.62 -0.70
N GLY A 243 -14.79 12.65 -1.53
CA GLY A 243 -15.87 13.49 -2.01
C GLY A 243 -16.92 12.78 -2.89
N LEU A 244 -16.63 11.52 -3.31
CA LEU A 244 -17.61 10.65 -3.96
C LEU A 244 -18.36 9.77 -2.94
N GLY A 245 -18.00 9.82 -1.67
CA GLY A 245 -18.54 8.96 -0.61
C GLY A 245 -19.98 9.33 -0.26
N VAL A 246 -20.78 8.30 0.08
CA VAL A 246 -22.22 8.45 0.40
C VAL A 246 -22.45 9.15 1.74
N ASN A 247 -21.44 9.21 2.64
CA ASN A 247 -21.55 9.77 3.98
C ASN A 247 -20.91 11.18 4.11
N SER A 248 -20.84 11.93 3.01
CA SER A 248 -20.27 13.29 3.00
C SER A 248 -21.04 14.32 3.85
N ALA A 249 -22.29 14.03 4.21
CA ALA A 249 -23.09 14.85 5.13
C ALA A 249 -22.79 14.59 6.63
N SER A 250 -21.94 13.61 6.96
CA SER A 250 -21.55 13.33 8.35
C SER A 250 -20.79 14.53 8.94
N PRO A 251 -21.04 14.91 10.21
CA PRO A 251 -20.24 15.92 10.89
C PRO A 251 -18.79 15.47 11.15
N LEU A 252 -18.47 14.18 10.97
CA LEU A 252 -17.12 13.63 11.03
C LEU A 252 -16.41 13.69 9.67
N PHE A 253 -17.13 14.05 8.58
CA PHE A 253 -16.56 14.23 7.27
C PHE A 253 -16.01 15.65 7.11
N LEU A 254 -14.70 15.85 7.31
CA LEU A 254 -14.09 17.17 7.44
C LEU A 254 -13.32 17.62 6.20
N GLN A 255 -12.95 16.68 5.31
CA GLN A 255 -12.25 17.00 4.07
C GLN A 255 -12.50 15.94 2.96
N ASN A 256 -12.45 16.41 1.71
CA ASN A 256 -12.72 15.60 0.54
C ASN A 256 -11.54 14.68 0.15
N SER A 257 -10.33 14.99 0.56
CA SER A 257 -9.16 14.21 0.18
C SER A 257 -8.08 14.23 1.25
N SER A 258 -7.31 13.16 1.32
CA SER A 258 -6.25 13.03 2.32
C SER A 258 -5.06 12.26 1.76
N PRO A 259 -3.84 12.85 1.80
CA PRO A 259 -2.64 12.10 1.49
C PRO A 259 -2.22 11.22 2.68
N THR A 260 -1.64 10.06 2.38
CA THR A 260 -0.84 9.24 3.29
C THR A 260 0.53 9.06 2.66
N TRP A 261 1.59 9.18 3.41
CA TRP A 261 2.93 8.94 2.90
C TRP A 261 3.83 8.36 3.98
N GLY A 262 4.83 7.64 3.55
CA GLY A 262 5.79 7.02 4.44
C GLY A 262 7.10 6.71 3.75
N LEU A 263 8.14 6.61 4.57
CA LEU A 263 9.48 6.18 4.17
C LEU A 263 9.95 5.12 5.16
N GLY A 264 10.78 4.21 4.69
CA GLY A 264 11.33 3.19 5.56
C GLY A 264 12.52 2.49 4.93
N LEU A 265 13.16 1.68 5.76
CA LEU A 265 14.23 0.80 5.34
C LEU A 265 14.08 -0.58 5.99
N THR A 266 14.56 -1.61 5.33
CA THR A 266 14.78 -2.94 5.91
C THR A 266 16.23 -3.29 5.85
N TRP A 267 16.70 -3.94 6.92
CA TRP A 267 18.01 -4.55 7.01
C TRP A 267 17.85 -6.04 7.27
N THR A 268 18.21 -6.86 6.28
CA THR A 268 18.19 -8.32 6.36
C THR A 268 19.36 -8.78 7.21
N LEU A 269 19.06 -9.53 8.27
CA LEU A 269 20.05 -10.07 9.21
C LEU A 269 20.33 -11.55 8.96
N GLY A 270 19.39 -12.26 8.33
CA GLY A 270 19.49 -13.67 7.97
C GLY A 270 18.58 -14.04 6.82
N ARG A 271 18.99 -15.04 6.04
CA ARG A 271 18.20 -15.59 4.93
C ARG A 271 18.51 -17.07 4.74
N SER A 272 17.56 -17.81 4.12
CA SER A 272 17.76 -19.22 3.75
C SER A 272 18.76 -19.38 2.61
N GLU A 273 19.45 -20.51 2.57
CA GLU A 273 20.17 -20.98 1.39
C GLU A 273 19.18 -21.50 0.33
N ALA A 274 18.10 -22.15 0.76
CA ALA A 274 17.00 -22.58 -0.12
C ALA A 274 16.33 -21.39 -0.79
N ARG A 275 15.91 -21.58 -2.05
CA ARG A 275 15.29 -20.55 -2.87
C ARG A 275 13.77 -20.71 -2.92
N ALA A 276 13.06 -19.63 -3.22
CA ALA A 276 11.62 -19.67 -3.43
C ALA A 276 11.31 -20.53 -4.67
N GLY A 277 10.40 -21.54 -4.52
CA GLY A 277 10.01 -22.44 -5.61
C GLY A 277 10.92 -23.67 -5.79
N GLU A 278 11.79 -23.97 -4.82
CA GLU A 278 12.54 -25.23 -4.71
C GLU A 278 11.81 -26.26 -3.84
#